data_7c6b9ed1672229c56b69ab96141a99ef
#
_entry.id   7c6b9ed1672229c56b69ab96141a99ef
#
_cell.length_a   1.000
_cell.length_b   1.000
_cell.length_c   1.000
_cell.angle_alpha   90.00
_cell.angle_beta   90.00
_cell.angle_gamma   90.00
#
_symmetry.space_group_name_H-M   'P 1'
#
loop_
_entity.id
_entity.type
_entity.pdbx_description
1 polymer ?
#
loop_
_entity_poly.entity_id
_entity_poly.type
_entity_poly.pdbx_seq_one_letter_code
_entity_poly.pdbx_strand_id
1 'polypeptide(L)'
;WPLCPNIFSVTFHPSYSYEDFVEGFRPRVEDDLAVLGAGGVAFPYHVDGRPVGGGSSSQYILDDGIFKKAVDHAKKTKAKTVLLIDEINRGNIPKIFGELITLIEKDKRSSEHAVSLAYSKERFFVPDNLYVIGTMNTADKSLMQMDDALKRRFAFEELMPQPELLVGPEHLRVEGIDISIA
;
A
#
# COMPACT_ATOMS: atom_id res chain seq x y z
N TRP A 1 -11.69 -2.67 11.44
CA TRP A 1 -10.49 -2.29 12.21
C TRP A 1 -10.22 -0.78 12.16
N PRO A 2 -11.18 0.08 12.52
CA PRO A 2 -11.05 1.50 12.27
C PRO A 2 -10.32 2.28 13.38
N LEU A 3 -9.61 1.64 14.30
CA LEU A 3 -9.23 2.31 15.55
C LEU A 3 -7.74 2.47 15.83
N CYS A 4 -6.86 2.05 14.92
CA CYS A 4 -5.44 2.30 15.11
C CYS A 4 -4.93 3.26 14.01
N PRO A 5 -4.70 4.54 14.32
CA PRO A 5 -4.33 5.55 13.33
C PRO A 5 -2.99 5.27 12.64
N ASN A 6 -2.23 4.32 13.17
CA ASN A 6 -0.91 3.96 12.65
C ASN A 6 -0.92 2.68 11.80
N ILE A 7 -2.09 2.11 11.48
CA ILE A 7 -2.21 0.92 10.64
C ILE A 7 -2.88 1.30 9.33
N PHE A 8 -2.18 1.03 8.24
CA PHE A 8 -2.67 1.14 6.87
C PHE A 8 -2.83 -0.27 6.31
N SER A 9 -3.90 -0.56 5.60
CA SER A 9 -4.14 -1.89 5.03
C SER A 9 -4.59 -1.81 3.59
N VAL A 10 -4.14 -2.78 2.79
CA VAL A 10 -4.49 -2.92 1.38
C VAL A 10 -4.47 -4.40 1.01
N THR A 11 -5.35 -4.80 0.09
CA THR A 11 -5.34 -6.14 -0.50
C THR A 11 -4.86 -6.05 -1.94
N PHE A 12 -3.84 -6.83 -2.29
CA PHE A 12 -3.36 -6.88 -3.66
C PHE A 12 -4.24 -7.77 -4.53
N HIS A 13 -4.36 -7.40 -5.78
CA HIS A 13 -5.03 -8.16 -6.84
C HIS A 13 -4.29 -7.95 -8.18
N PRO A 14 -4.54 -8.78 -9.21
CA PRO A 14 -3.76 -8.72 -10.45
C PRO A 14 -3.76 -7.38 -11.19
N SER A 15 -4.81 -6.57 -11.00
CA SER A 15 -4.93 -5.24 -11.61
C SER A 15 -4.40 -4.10 -10.73
N TYR A 16 -3.86 -4.41 -9.54
CA TYR A 16 -3.30 -3.39 -8.65
C TYR A 16 -2.01 -2.82 -9.24
N SER A 17 -1.84 -1.51 -9.18
CA SER A 17 -0.78 -0.81 -9.91
C SER A 17 0.03 0.14 -9.02
N TYR A 18 1.09 0.70 -9.59
CA TYR A 18 1.90 1.75 -8.96
C TYR A 18 1.06 2.99 -8.62
N GLU A 19 0.14 3.34 -9.51
CA GLU A 19 -0.75 4.49 -9.37
C GLU A 19 -1.70 4.37 -8.19
N ASP A 20 -2.07 3.15 -7.82
CA ASP A 20 -2.91 2.87 -6.64
C ASP A 20 -2.09 2.81 -5.35
N PHE A 21 -0.83 2.36 -5.47
CA PHE A 21 0.01 2.07 -4.33
C PHE A 21 0.86 3.26 -3.89
N VAL A 22 1.50 3.94 -4.84
CA VAL A 22 2.46 5.02 -4.59
C VAL A 22 1.86 6.38 -4.88
N GLU A 23 1.66 6.69 -6.14
CA GLU A 23 1.04 7.94 -6.61
C GLU A 23 0.55 7.79 -8.04
N GLY A 24 -0.54 8.45 -8.38
CA GLY A 24 -1.10 8.37 -9.73
C GLY A 24 -2.02 9.52 -10.07
N PHE A 25 -2.15 9.80 -11.37
CA PHE A 25 -3.11 10.79 -11.85
C PHE A 25 -4.53 10.26 -11.82
N ARG A 26 -5.43 11.02 -11.21
CA ARG A 26 -6.86 10.72 -11.17
C ARG A 26 -7.67 11.88 -11.77
N PRO A 27 -8.77 11.58 -12.49
CA PRO A 27 -9.65 12.64 -12.96
C PRO A 27 -10.26 13.36 -11.75
N ARG A 28 -10.29 14.68 -11.80
CA ARG A 28 -10.92 15.50 -10.78
C ARG A 28 -12.43 15.37 -10.90
N VAL A 29 -13.11 14.96 -9.83
CA VAL A 29 -14.58 14.98 -9.74
C VAL A 29 -15.00 16.32 -9.17
N GLU A 30 -16.10 16.92 -9.67
CA GLU A 30 -16.56 18.27 -9.25
C GLU A 30 -16.84 18.37 -7.74
N ASP A 31 -17.18 17.26 -7.09
CA ASP A 31 -17.43 17.23 -5.65
C ASP A 31 -16.17 17.51 -4.80
N ASP A 32 -14.97 17.27 -5.34
CA ASP A 32 -13.71 17.59 -4.66
C ASP A 32 -13.41 19.09 -4.60
N LEU A 33 -14.10 19.90 -5.42
CA LEU A 33 -14.00 21.36 -5.45
C LEU A 33 -14.54 22.02 -4.16
N ALA A 34 -15.48 21.37 -3.48
CA ALA A 34 -16.09 21.91 -2.26
C ALA A 34 -15.18 21.79 -1.03
N VAL A 35 -14.17 20.92 -1.05
CA VAL A 35 -13.27 20.64 0.07
C VAL A 35 -11.98 21.48 0.01
N LEU A 36 -11.61 21.95 -1.18
CA LEU A 36 -10.46 22.84 -1.33
C LEU A 36 -10.92 24.29 -1.09
N GLY A 37 -10.90 24.72 0.17
CA GLY A 37 -11.02 26.14 0.52
C GLY A 37 -10.05 26.98 -0.33
N ALA A 38 -10.36 28.27 -0.51
CA ALA A 38 -9.82 29.26 -1.44
C ALA A 38 -8.28 29.39 -1.62
N GLY A 39 -7.53 28.33 -1.44
CA GLY A 39 -6.05 28.23 -1.58
C GLY A 39 -5.55 27.03 -2.38
N GLY A 40 -6.43 26.26 -3.02
CA GLY A 40 -6.03 25.13 -3.86
C GLY A 40 -5.24 25.58 -5.08
N VAL A 41 -3.93 25.31 -5.09
CA VAL A 41 -3.07 25.57 -6.24
C VAL A 41 -3.34 24.48 -7.27
N ALA A 42 -4.10 24.83 -8.32
CA ALA A 42 -4.18 24.01 -9.52
C ALA A 42 -2.81 24.10 -10.22
N PHE A 43 -2.07 23.02 -10.22
CA PHE A 43 -0.87 22.92 -11.05
C PHE A 43 -1.31 22.60 -12.48
N PRO A 44 -1.18 23.53 -13.46
CA PRO A 44 -1.35 23.17 -14.84
C PRO A 44 -0.22 22.20 -15.21
N TYR A 45 -0.60 21.02 -15.65
CA TYR A 45 0.38 20.08 -16.20
C TYR A 45 0.96 20.68 -17.49
N HIS A 46 2.25 20.91 -17.52
CA HIS A 46 2.99 21.37 -18.67
C HIS A 46 3.85 20.24 -19.22
N VAL A 47 3.60 19.85 -20.46
CA VAL A 47 4.55 19.06 -21.25
C VAL A 47 5.29 20.04 -22.13
N ASP A 48 6.61 20.08 -22.05
CA ASP A 48 7.50 20.98 -22.82
C ASP A 48 7.14 22.49 -22.69
N GLY A 49 6.68 22.91 -21.50
CA GLY A 49 6.39 24.32 -21.21
C GLY A 49 5.13 24.86 -21.88
N ARG A 50 4.30 24.03 -22.50
CA ARG A 50 3.02 24.41 -23.10
C ARG A 50 1.86 23.86 -22.29
N PRO A 51 0.81 24.66 -21.98
CA PRO A 51 -0.39 24.16 -21.36
C PRO A 51 -1.09 23.19 -22.32
N VAL A 52 -1.27 21.94 -21.90
CA VAL A 52 -2.07 20.95 -22.65
C VAL A 52 -3.52 21.13 -22.23
N GLY A 53 -4.30 21.87 -23.00
CA GLY A 53 -5.73 21.99 -22.74
C GLY A 53 -6.42 23.09 -23.56
N GLY A 54 -7.08 22.70 -24.61
CA GLY A 54 -8.12 23.44 -25.28
C GLY A 54 -9.35 22.55 -25.44
N GLY A 55 -10.41 22.84 -24.69
CA GLY A 55 -11.71 22.20 -24.87
C GLY A 55 -12.03 21.15 -23.81
N SER A 56 -12.99 21.45 -22.93
CA SER A 56 -13.52 20.57 -21.87
C SER A 56 -12.44 20.09 -20.89
N SER A 57 -12.20 20.84 -19.84
CA SER A 57 -11.08 20.65 -18.91
C SER A 57 -11.28 19.42 -18.03
N SER A 58 -10.88 18.26 -18.52
CA SER A 58 -10.61 17.13 -17.62
C SER A 58 -9.36 17.50 -16.81
N GLN A 59 -9.56 18.03 -15.61
CA GLN A 59 -8.48 18.31 -14.71
C GLN A 59 -8.06 16.99 -14.04
N TYR A 60 -6.78 16.65 -14.11
CA TYR A 60 -6.22 15.54 -13.39
C TYR A 60 -5.52 16.07 -12.15
N ILE A 61 -5.70 15.38 -11.04
CA ILE A 61 -4.95 15.59 -9.80
C ILE A 61 -3.99 14.41 -9.60
N LEU A 62 -2.83 14.70 -9.07
CA LEU A 62 -1.92 13.65 -8.61
C LEU A 62 -2.36 13.26 -7.19
N ASP A 63 -2.83 12.02 -7.03
CA ASP A 63 -3.28 11.47 -5.75
C ASP A 63 -2.22 10.53 -5.17
N ASP A 64 -2.03 10.62 -3.86
CA ASP A 64 -1.10 9.77 -3.13
C ASP A 64 -1.72 8.39 -2.88
N GLY A 65 -1.00 7.33 -3.23
CA GLY A 65 -1.36 5.97 -2.90
C GLY A 65 -1.16 5.63 -1.43
N ILE A 66 -1.61 4.44 -1.05
CA ILE A 66 -1.60 4.02 0.37
C ILE A 66 -0.19 3.89 0.94
N PHE A 67 0.79 3.47 0.14
CA PHE A 67 2.19 3.37 0.58
C PHE A 67 2.77 4.74 0.91
N LYS A 68 2.57 5.73 0.03
CA LYS A 68 3.03 7.10 0.25
C LYS A 68 2.36 7.70 1.47
N LYS A 69 1.04 7.52 1.63
CA LYS A 69 0.28 7.95 2.83
C LYS A 69 0.83 7.35 4.12
N ALA A 70 1.17 6.05 4.12
CA ALA A 70 1.76 5.37 5.28
C ALA A 70 3.16 5.90 5.62
N VAL A 71 4.00 6.12 4.60
CA VAL A 71 5.34 6.71 4.76
C VAL A 71 5.26 8.12 5.32
N ASP A 72 4.39 8.97 4.79
CA ASP A 72 4.22 10.35 5.24
C ASP A 72 3.69 10.41 6.67
N HIS A 73 2.76 9.51 7.01
CA HIS A 73 2.29 9.38 8.38
C HIS A 73 3.43 8.98 9.33
N ALA A 74 4.23 7.99 8.96
CA ALA A 74 5.39 7.54 9.75
C ALA A 74 6.42 8.67 9.96
N LYS A 75 6.71 9.44 8.91
CA LYS A 75 7.61 10.61 8.99
C LYS A 75 7.08 11.70 9.91
N LYS A 76 5.77 12.00 9.82
CA LYS A 76 5.11 13.07 10.61
C LYS A 76 4.98 12.71 12.08
N THR A 77 4.51 11.51 12.38
CA THR A 77 4.20 11.10 13.76
C THR A 77 5.41 10.59 14.53
N LYS A 78 6.44 10.09 13.80
CA LYS A 78 7.59 9.35 14.35
C LYS A 78 7.19 8.11 15.18
N ALA A 79 5.91 7.76 15.16
CA ALA A 79 5.39 6.56 15.79
C ALA A 79 5.63 5.34 14.90
N LYS A 80 5.63 4.14 15.50
CA LYS A 80 5.63 2.89 14.73
C LYS A 80 4.37 2.85 13.88
N THR A 81 4.56 2.76 12.56
CA THR A 81 3.49 2.68 11.57
C THR A 81 3.56 1.34 10.87
N VAL A 82 2.43 0.73 10.61
CA VAL A 82 2.33 -0.58 9.93
C VAL A 82 1.58 -0.42 8.62
N LEU A 83 2.15 -0.93 7.55
CA LEU A 83 1.45 -1.18 6.30
C LEU A 83 1.23 -2.69 6.15
N LEU A 84 -0.03 -3.09 6.23
CA LEU A 84 -0.46 -4.47 6.03
C LEU A 84 -0.88 -4.65 4.57
N ILE A 85 -0.22 -5.57 3.87
CA ILE A 85 -0.54 -5.93 2.48
C ILE A 85 -1.08 -7.35 2.48
N ASP A 86 -2.38 -7.46 2.31
CA ASP A 86 -3.04 -8.76 2.20
C ASP A 86 -2.90 -9.31 0.77
N GLU A 87 -2.74 -10.63 0.64
CA GLU A 87 -2.57 -11.33 -0.64
C GLU A 87 -1.40 -10.75 -1.48
N ILE A 88 -0.26 -10.47 -0.84
CA ILE A 88 0.87 -9.79 -1.49
C ILE A 88 1.35 -10.50 -2.76
N ASN A 89 1.22 -11.83 -2.83
CA ASN A 89 1.62 -12.64 -3.98
C ASN A 89 0.65 -12.57 -5.18
N ARG A 90 -0.53 -11.96 -5.03
CA ARG A 90 -1.48 -11.78 -6.15
C ARG A 90 -1.15 -10.57 -7.02
N GLY A 91 -0.35 -9.64 -6.53
CA GLY A 91 0.07 -8.47 -7.27
C GLY A 91 1.38 -8.68 -8.04
N ASN A 92 1.56 -7.93 -9.12
CA ASN A 92 2.86 -7.84 -9.80
C ASN A 92 3.77 -6.88 -9.01
N ILE A 93 4.56 -7.42 -8.08
CA ILE A 93 5.37 -6.65 -7.14
C ILE A 93 6.33 -5.68 -7.80
N PRO A 94 7.12 -6.06 -8.82
CA PRO A 94 7.98 -5.12 -9.52
C PRO A 94 7.21 -3.95 -10.14
N LYS A 95 6.00 -4.20 -10.66
CA LYS A 95 5.16 -3.16 -11.25
C LYS A 95 4.54 -2.25 -10.18
N ILE A 96 4.11 -2.82 -9.04
CA ILE A 96 3.42 -2.08 -7.96
C ILE A 96 4.40 -1.20 -7.20
N PHE A 97 5.57 -1.74 -6.83
CA PHE A 97 6.58 -1.01 -6.07
C PHE A 97 7.48 -0.14 -6.94
N GLY A 98 7.68 -0.51 -8.20
CA GLY A 98 8.60 0.19 -9.09
C GLY A 98 9.99 0.35 -8.46
N GLU A 99 10.53 1.56 -8.53
CA GLU A 99 11.83 1.94 -7.95
C GLU A 99 11.89 1.83 -6.41
N LEU A 100 10.72 1.83 -5.75
CA LEU A 100 10.64 1.82 -4.28
C LEU A 100 10.92 0.46 -3.66
N ILE A 101 10.96 -0.61 -4.46
CA ILE A 101 11.17 -1.97 -3.96
C ILE A 101 12.49 -2.12 -3.20
N THR A 102 13.50 -1.35 -3.55
CA THR A 102 14.80 -1.35 -2.85
C THR A 102 14.75 -0.62 -1.51
N LEU A 103 13.85 0.36 -1.36
CA LEU A 103 13.73 1.17 -0.15
C LEU A 103 13.09 0.44 1.03
N ILE A 104 12.47 -0.72 0.79
CA ILE A 104 11.92 -1.54 1.88
C ILE A 104 12.99 -2.35 2.59
N GLU A 105 14.19 -2.49 2.03
CA GLU A 105 15.35 -3.13 2.67
C GLU A 105 15.80 -2.31 3.88
N LYS A 106 16.15 -2.99 4.97
CA LYS A 106 16.45 -2.34 6.25
C LYS A 106 17.62 -1.34 6.17
N ASP A 107 18.64 -1.66 5.38
CA ASP A 107 19.83 -0.85 5.18
C ASP A 107 19.63 0.33 4.21
N LYS A 108 18.49 0.38 3.52
CA LYS A 108 18.15 1.44 2.55
C LYS A 108 17.14 2.46 3.09
N ARG A 109 16.74 2.33 4.35
CA ARG A 109 15.70 3.17 4.98
C ARG A 109 16.26 4.47 5.54
N SER A 110 16.85 5.28 4.67
CA SER A 110 17.36 6.60 5.05
C SER A 110 17.19 7.61 3.92
N SER A 111 17.31 8.90 4.25
CA SER A 111 17.26 9.97 3.26
C SER A 111 18.41 9.93 2.25
N GLU A 112 19.52 9.24 2.57
CA GLU A 112 20.66 9.05 1.68
C GLU A 112 20.31 8.18 0.47
N HIS A 113 19.41 7.21 0.67
CA HIS A 113 18.95 6.29 -0.36
C HIS A 113 17.67 6.77 -1.06
N ALA A 114 17.27 8.04 -0.83
CA ALA A 114 16.06 8.59 -1.45
C ALA A 114 16.11 8.49 -2.97
N VAL A 115 15.01 8.00 -3.54
CA VAL A 115 14.78 7.94 -4.99
C VAL A 115 13.82 9.04 -5.43
N SER A 116 13.76 9.32 -6.74
CA SER A 116 12.79 10.25 -7.31
C SER A 116 11.55 9.47 -7.75
N LEU A 117 10.36 9.87 -7.28
CA LEU A 117 9.09 9.23 -7.67
C LEU A 117 8.80 9.43 -9.17
N ALA A 118 8.01 8.51 -9.74
CA ALA A 118 7.79 8.47 -11.18
C ALA A 118 7.01 9.69 -11.72
N TYR A 119 6.00 10.17 -10.99
CA TYR A 119 5.12 11.25 -11.43
C TYR A 119 5.48 12.60 -10.80
N SER A 120 5.47 12.70 -9.48
CA SER A 120 5.77 13.95 -8.76
C SER A 120 7.22 14.40 -8.85
N LYS A 121 8.14 13.50 -9.17
CA LYS A 121 9.60 13.73 -9.10
C LYS A 121 10.09 14.09 -7.70
N GLU A 122 9.26 13.94 -6.69
CA GLU A 122 9.61 14.16 -5.30
C GLU A 122 10.72 13.18 -4.86
N ARG A 123 11.65 13.66 -4.04
CA ARG A 123 12.61 12.78 -3.38
C ARG A 123 11.94 12.01 -2.25
N PHE A 124 11.91 10.71 -2.38
CA PHE A 124 11.17 9.82 -1.49
C PHE A 124 12.09 8.79 -0.84
N PHE A 125 11.93 8.58 0.45
CA PHE A 125 12.59 7.53 1.21
C PHE A 125 11.63 6.92 2.23
N VAL A 126 11.90 5.68 2.61
CA VAL A 126 11.12 4.97 3.63
C VAL A 126 11.81 5.11 4.98
N PRO A 127 11.12 5.58 6.03
CA PRO A 127 11.70 5.72 7.36
C PRO A 127 11.73 4.38 8.12
N ASP A 128 12.62 4.27 9.11
CA ASP A 128 12.83 3.03 9.89
C ASP A 128 11.62 2.61 10.74
N ASN A 129 10.76 3.57 11.08
CA ASN A 129 9.57 3.32 11.89
C ASN A 129 8.35 2.84 11.09
N LEU A 130 8.49 2.62 9.77
CA LEU A 130 7.47 1.96 8.95
C LEU A 130 7.75 0.46 8.84
N TYR A 131 6.81 -0.35 9.27
CA TYR A 131 6.83 -1.80 9.15
C TYR A 131 5.91 -2.24 8.02
N VAL A 132 6.41 -3.06 7.11
CA VAL A 132 5.62 -3.63 6.01
C VAL A 132 5.41 -5.10 6.31
N ILE A 133 4.15 -5.52 6.42
CA ILE A 133 3.74 -6.89 6.70
C ILE A 133 2.91 -7.35 5.51
N GLY A 134 3.33 -8.44 4.88
CA GLY A 134 2.57 -9.07 3.80
C GLY A 134 1.99 -10.39 4.26
N THR A 135 0.72 -10.67 3.94
CA THR A 135 0.14 -12.00 4.08
C THR A 135 0.02 -12.65 2.71
N MET A 136 0.09 -13.97 2.68
CA MET A 136 -0.12 -14.74 1.47
C MET A 136 -0.67 -16.12 1.81
N ASN A 137 -1.49 -16.64 0.89
CA ASN A 137 -1.96 -18.01 0.98
C ASN A 137 -1.06 -18.91 0.13
N THR A 138 -0.35 -19.84 0.77
CA THR A 138 0.56 -20.78 0.10
C THR A 138 -0.15 -22.02 -0.46
N ALA A 139 -1.44 -22.25 -0.10
CA ALA A 139 -2.23 -23.39 -0.60
C ALA A 139 -2.58 -23.27 -2.08
N ASP A 140 -2.57 -22.05 -2.64
CA ASP A 140 -2.84 -21.78 -4.06
C ASP A 140 -1.60 -22.06 -4.91
N LYS A 141 -1.49 -23.29 -5.41
CA LYS A 141 -0.34 -23.72 -6.22
C LYS A 141 -0.10 -22.88 -7.48
N SER A 142 -1.12 -22.21 -8.00
CA SER A 142 -1.01 -21.29 -9.14
C SER A 142 -0.25 -19.99 -8.82
N LEU A 143 -0.10 -19.66 -7.54
CA LEU A 143 0.54 -18.44 -7.02
C LEU A 143 1.93 -18.72 -6.39
N MET A 144 2.43 -19.94 -6.49
CA MET A 144 3.69 -20.36 -5.86
C MET A 144 4.96 -19.72 -6.44
N GLN A 145 4.87 -18.99 -7.55
CA GLN A 145 6.00 -18.23 -8.07
C GLN A 145 6.10 -16.87 -7.34
N MET A 146 6.56 -16.94 -6.11
CA MET A 146 6.93 -15.73 -5.39
C MET A 146 8.13 -15.10 -6.10
N ASP A 147 7.98 -13.82 -6.44
CA ASP A 147 9.03 -13.02 -7.05
C ASP A 147 10.30 -13.04 -6.15
N ASP A 148 11.45 -13.31 -6.76
CA ASP A 148 12.74 -13.30 -6.06
C ASP A 148 13.05 -11.93 -5.43
N ALA A 149 12.42 -10.86 -5.94
CA ALA A 149 12.50 -9.54 -5.35
C ALA A 149 11.91 -9.49 -3.94
N LEU A 150 10.80 -10.21 -3.67
CA LEU A 150 10.23 -10.34 -2.32
C LEU A 150 11.09 -11.21 -1.42
N LYS A 151 11.55 -12.35 -1.92
CA LYS A 151 12.31 -13.32 -1.12
C LYS A 151 13.55 -12.72 -0.46
N ARG A 152 14.17 -11.74 -1.10
CA ARG A 152 15.37 -11.08 -0.60
C ARG A 152 15.10 -9.97 0.41
N ARG A 153 13.85 -9.47 0.46
CA ARG A 153 13.47 -8.25 1.20
C ARG A 153 12.58 -8.48 2.38
N PHE A 154 11.94 -9.66 2.44
CA PHE A 154 11.04 -10.03 3.51
C PHE A 154 11.58 -11.24 4.29
N ALA A 155 11.42 -11.20 5.60
CA ALA A 155 11.50 -12.40 6.42
C ALA A 155 10.17 -13.16 6.31
N PHE A 156 10.24 -14.48 6.17
CA PHE A 156 9.06 -15.32 6.02
C PHE A 156 8.83 -16.10 7.30
N GLU A 157 7.57 -16.10 7.73
CA GLU A 157 7.08 -16.88 8.85
C GLU A 157 5.86 -17.67 8.40
N GLU A 158 5.87 -18.97 8.61
CA GLU A 158 4.74 -19.83 8.27
C GLU A 158 3.82 -19.96 9.49
N LEU A 159 2.56 -19.59 9.30
CA LEU A 159 1.51 -19.72 10.32
C LEU A 159 0.67 -20.96 9.98
N MET A 160 0.96 -22.05 10.68
CA MET A 160 0.17 -23.28 10.58
C MET A 160 -1.17 -23.12 11.29
N PRO A 161 -2.25 -23.74 10.77
CA PRO A 161 -3.52 -23.81 11.48
C PRO A 161 -3.33 -24.45 12.86
N GLN A 162 -3.88 -23.82 13.88
CA GLN A 162 -3.85 -24.29 15.27
C GLN A 162 -5.28 -24.57 15.74
N PRO A 163 -5.87 -25.74 15.38
CA PRO A 163 -7.25 -26.07 15.74
C PRO A 163 -7.46 -26.08 17.25
N GLU A 164 -6.41 -26.36 18.04
CA GLU A 164 -6.44 -26.35 19.50
C GLU A 164 -6.78 -24.97 20.10
N LEU A 165 -6.52 -23.87 19.38
CA LEU A 165 -6.93 -22.53 19.82
C LEU A 165 -8.45 -22.29 19.68
N LEU A 166 -9.13 -23.16 18.93
CA LEU A 166 -10.59 -23.12 18.76
C LEU A 166 -11.33 -23.92 19.83
N VAL A 167 -10.60 -24.71 20.62
CA VAL A 167 -11.16 -25.55 21.70
C VAL A 167 -11.22 -24.74 22.99
N GLY A 168 -12.14 -23.78 23.05
CA GLY A 168 -12.54 -23.12 24.29
C GLY A 168 -13.97 -23.51 24.67
N PRO A 169 -14.27 -23.83 25.94
CA PRO A 169 -15.50 -24.53 26.31
C PRO A 169 -16.78 -23.73 26.14
N GLU A 170 -16.77 -22.46 25.86
CA GLU A 170 -18.02 -21.66 25.88
C GLU A 170 -18.25 -20.70 24.70
N HIS A 171 -17.32 -20.52 23.78
CA HIS A 171 -17.44 -19.46 22.78
C HIS A 171 -17.76 -19.93 21.35
N LEU A 172 -17.89 -21.23 21.11
CA LEU A 172 -18.11 -21.82 19.78
C LEU A 172 -19.49 -22.47 19.61
N ARG A 173 -20.48 -22.07 20.39
CA ARG A 173 -21.89 -22.41 20.10
C ARG A 173 -22.51 -21.32 19.25
N VAL A 174 -22.39 -21.43 17.95
CA VAL A 174 -23.29 -20.74 17.02
C VAL A 174 -24.51 -21.61 16.92
N GLU A 175 -25.62 -21.21 17.61
CA GLU A 175 -26.97 -21.75 17.53
C GLU A 175 -27.08 -23.19 16.97
N GLY A 176 -26.78 -24.19 17.80
CA GLY A 176 -27.09 -25.59 17.50
C GLY A 176 -26.10 -26.34 16.59
N ILE A 177 -25.00 -25.76 16.23
CA ILE A 177 -23.94 -26.45 15.48
C ILE A 177 -22.78 -26.71 16.43
N ASP A 178 -22.59 -27.99 16.78
CA ASP A 178 -21.41 -28.46 17.50
C ASP A 178 -20.24 -28.56 16.51
N ILE A 179 -19.28 -27.61 16.57
CA ILE A 179 -18.06 -27.66 15.78
C ILE A 179 -16.99 -28.39 16.59
N SER A 180 -17.28 -29.61 16.99
CA SER A 180 -16.26 -30.54 17.43
C SER A 180 -15.64 -31.18 16.19
N ILE A 181 -14.40 -30.79 15.86
CA ILE A 181 -13.61 -31.42 14.81
C ILE A 181 -13.15 -32.77 15.36
N ALA A 182 -13.62 -33.85 14.75
CA ALA A 182 -13.14 -35.20 14.98
C ALA A 182 -11.79 -35.42 14.31
#